data_72dd1d9a9be881e72dbb34dfa26a64fa
#
_entry.id   72dd1d9a9be881e72dbb34dfa26a64fa
#
_cell.length_a   1.000
_cell.length_b   1.000
_cell.length_c   1.000
_cell.angle_alpha   90.00
_cell.angle_beta   90.00
_cell.angle_gamma   90.00
#
_symmetry.space_group_name_H-M   'P 1'
#
loop_
_entity.id
_entity.type
_entity.pdbx_description
1 polymer ?
#
loop_
_entity_poly.entity_id
_entity_poly.type
_entity_poly.pdbx_seq_one_letter_code
_entity_poly.pdbx_strand_id
1 'polypeptide(L)'
;NESAGKSFTNSERLFPSDFKMDKLYIWQKTINEEEVLNSYKKHKKIEAYKLSKNLKNLDVGVWNIWHGGIHWSLKKDGWDSRMRIVEIIKEKNLDIVLLQETYSSGDFIAAELGYYFTTTSDWDYKYQGANISVISRYPIKEVRVAEETEFNNVAVKISISKTQEVWAMSNWYGMNNFPKVFDFHKSRFKGSDSIPVFFGGDFNAVPHTDGGKSPASKKMIEEGFIDAYRNMYPDVKKYPGFTHKEDLRIDQLYYKGKGLKNSFTEVISTWPSGFPSDHFLIVSKFELTTSEENGMNIEK
;
A
#
# COMPACT_ATOMS: atom_id res chain seq x y z
N ASN A 1 9.85 3.15 34.17
CA ASN A 1 10.77 4.26 33.86
C ASN A 1 12.13 3.81 33.31
N GLU A 2 12.73 2.73 33.82
CA GLU A 2 13.99 2.18 33.28
C GLU A 2 13.81 1.38 31.97
N SER A 3 12.63 0.84 31.72
CA SER A 3 12.34 0.10 30.48
C SER A 3 12.22 1.02 29.26
N ALA A 4 11.69 2.22 29.44
CA ALA A 4 11.60 3.20 28.37
C ALA A 4 12.99 3.72 27.94
N GLY A 5 13.92 3.93 28.91
CA GLY A 5 15.29 4.35 28.62
C GLY A 5 16.11 3.30 27.83
N LYS A 6 15.93 2.01 28.11
CA LYS A 6 16.64 0.94 27.40
C LYS A 6 16.13 0.73 25.96
N SER A 7 14.85 0.99 25.71
CA SER A 7 14.28 0.97 24.36
C SER A 7 14.84 2.11 23.50
N PHE A 8 15.02 3.28 24.06
CA PHE A 8 15.60 4.43 23.34
C PHE A 8 17.08 4.27 23.03
N THR A 9 17.88 3.66 23.89
CA THR A 9 19.32 3.47 23.65
C THR A 9 19.63 2.53 22.49
N ASN A 10 18.78 1.55 22.22
CA ASN A 10 18.92 0.71 21.02
C ASN A 10 18.44 1.40 19.73
N SER A 11 17.58 2.39 19.82
CA SER A 11 17.13 3.19 18.67
C SER A 11 18.08 4.36 18.35
N GLU A 12 18.93 4.79 19.28
CA GLU A 12 19.94 5.83 19.03
C GLU A 12 20.90 5.49 17.88
N ARG A 13 21.09 4.21 17.57
CA ARG A 13 21.86 3.77 16.38
C ARG A 13 21.10 3.90 15.06
N LEU A 14 19.79 4.10 15.13
CA LEU A 14 18.89 4.11 13.98
C LEU A 14 18.30 5.51 13.71
N PHE A 15 18.42 6.45 14.67
CA PHE A 15 17.88 7.80 14.53
C PHE A 15 18.95 8.84 14.81
N PRO A 16 19.10 9.85 13.94
CA PRO A 16 20.02 10.94 14.19
C PRO A 16 19.58 11.74 15.42
N SER A 17 20.57 12.40 16.06
CA SER A 17 20.38 13.23 17.24
C SER A 17 19.40 14.42 17.07
N ASP A 18 18.91 14.64 15.86
CA ASP A 18 18.03 15.77 15.52
C ASP A 18 16.55 15.46 15.64
N PHE A 19 16.18 14.42 16.37
CA PHE A 19 14.78 14.13 16.67
C PHE A 19 14.15 15.32 17.41
N LYS A 20 13.28 16.04 16.73
CA LYS A 20 12.49 17.12 17.32
C LYS A 20 11.18 16.55 17.83
N MET A 21 11.05 16.42 19.13
CA MET A 21 9.78 16.11 19.75
C MET A 21 8.93 17.36 19.76
N ASP A 22 7.83 17.34 19.02
CA ASP A 22 6.91 18.47 18.91
C ASP A 22 6.17 18.70 20.24
N LYS A 23 5.69 17.63 20.87
CA LYS A 23 5.05 17.65 22.18
C LYS A 23 5.14 16.33 22.90
N LEU A 24 5.38 16.38 24.22
CA LEU A 24 5.28 15.24 25.12
C LEU A 24 4.03 15.39 26.00
N TYR A 25 3.16 14.41 25.99
CA TYR A 25 2.02 14.31 26.91
C TYR A 25 2.24 13.20 27.92
N ILE A 26 2.18 13.55 29.22
CA ILE A 26 2.26 12.60 30.31
C ILE A 26 0.88 12.52 30.95
N TRP A 27 0.32 11.29 30.98
CA TRP A 27 -0.99 11.03 31.53
C TRP A 27 -0.84 10.34 32.89
N GLN A 28 -1.53 10.85 33.90
CA GLN A 28 -1.55 10.24 35.25
C GLN A 28 -2.63 9.15 35.39
N LYS A 29 -3.36 8.85 34.34
CA LYS A 29 -4.41 7.83 34.29
C LYS A 29 -4.29 7.01 33.02
N THR A 30 -4.87 5.84 33.02
CA THR A 30 -5.10 5.10 31.77
C THR A 30 -6.05 5.90 30.90
N ILE A 31 -5.69 6.12 29.63
CA ILE A 31 -6.53 6.77 28.64
C ILE A 31 -7.01 5.71 27.66
N ASN A 32 -8.27 5.82 27.24
CA ASN A 32 -8.83 4.93 26.25
C ASN A 32 -8.51 5.42 24.81
N GLU A 33 -8.78 4.58 23.84
CA GLU A 33 -8.50 4.85 22.43
C GLU A 33 -9.18 6.12 21.92
N GLU A 34 -10.41 6.39 22.36
CA GLU A 34 -11.17 7.57 22.00
C GLU A 34 -10.53 8.85 22.57
N GLU A 35 -10.06 8.83 23.81
CA GLU A 35 -9.36 9.97 24.44
C GLU A 35 -8.04 10.27 23.71
N VAL A 36 -7.29 9.23 23.28
CA VAL A 36 -6.08 9.37 22.46
C VAL A 36 -6.43 10.03 21.13
N LEU A 37 -7.43 9.48 20.44
CA LEU A 37 -7.86 9.97 19.13
C LEU A 37 -8.35 11.42 19.19
N ASN A 38 -9.12 11.77 20.22
CA ASN A 38 -9.62 13.14 20.41
C ASN A 38 -8.49 14.12 20.73
N SER A 39 -7.52 13.72 21.55
CA SER A 39 -6.32 14.51 21.82
C SER A 39 -5.51 14.75 20.54
N TYR A 40 -5.30 13.70 19.74
CA TYR A 40 -4.59 13.77 18.48
C TYR A 40 -5.31 14.72 17.48
N LYS A 41 -6.61 14.57 17.29
CA LYS A 41 -7.44 15.43 16.42
C LYS A 41 -7.39 16.90 16.85
N LYS A 42 -7.43 17.18 18.17
CA LYS A 42 -7.37 18.53 18.72
C LYS A 42 -6.06 19.24 18.40
N HIS A 43 -4.96 18.52 18.32
CA HIS A 43 -3.64 19.09 18.13
C HIS A 43 -3.19 19.15 16.67
N LYS A 44 -3.63 18.23 15.84
CA LYS A 44 -3.24 18.16 14.42
C LYS A 44 -4.19 18.92 13.49
N LYS A 45 -5.34 19.46 13.94
CA LYS A 45 -6.37 20.05 13.06
C LYS A 45 -6.62 19.20 11.81
N ILE A 46 -6.79 17.88 12.01
CA ILE A 46 -7.08 16.99 10.89
C ILE A 46 -8.49 17.30 10.41
N GLU A 47 -8.58 18.11 9.37
CA GLU A 47 -9.83 18.25 8.64
C GLU A 47 -10.11 16.89 7.96
N ALA A 48 -11.29 16.34 8.25
CA ALA A 48 -11.73 15.14 7.55
C ALA A 48 -11.75 15.44 6.04
N TYR A 49 -11.16 14.53 5.25
CA TYR A 49 -11.15 14.69 3.80
C TYR A 49 -12.57 14.82 3.27
N LYS A 50 -12.84 15.93 2.56
CA LYS A 50 -14.17 16.18 1.98
C LYS A 50 -14.34 15.35 0.70
N LEU A 51 -15.03 14.23 0.82
CA LEU A 51 -15.34 13.37 -0.32
C LEU A 51 -16.18 14.13 -1.38
N SER A 52 -15.76 14.07 -2.63
CA SER A 52 -16.55 14.47 -3.78
C SER A 52 -17.80 13.60 -3.92
N LYS A 53 -18.79 14.02 -4.71
CA LYS A 53 -19.96 13.18 -5.01
C LYS A 53 -19.51 11.91 -5.72
N ASN A 54 -18.74 12.06 -6.79
CA ASN A 54 -18.16 10.96 -7.58
C ASN A 54 -16.69 11.27 -7.86
N LEU A 55 -15.88 10.23 -7.94
CA LEU A 55 -14.50 10.31 -8.41
C LEU A 55 -14.43 9.73 -9.83
N LYS A 56 -13.67 10.40 -10.72
CA LYS A 56 -13.51 9.95 -12.11
C LYS A 56 -12.20 9.20 -12.35
N ASN A 57 -11.17 9.54 -11.60
CA ASN A 57 -9.84 8.95 -11.73
C ASN A 57 -9.32 8.55 -10.36
N LEU A 58 -8.55 7.47 -10.33
CA LEU A 58 -7.91 6.95 -9.13
C LEU A 58 -6.49 6.49 -9.48
N ASP A 59 -5.50 7.01 -8.77
CA ASP A 59 -4.09 6.68 -8.95
C ASP A 59 -3.64 5.74 -7.82
N VAL A 60 -3.23 4.52 -8.20
CA VAL A 60 -2.86 3.45 -7.26
C VAL A 60 -1.37 3.10 -7.42
N GLY A 61 -0.64 3.09 -6.29
CA GLY A 61 0.75 2.67 -6.22
C GLY A 61 0.92 1.30 -5.54
N VAL A 62 1.96 0.56 -5.96
CA VAL A 62 2.46 -0.63 -5.26
C VAL A 62 3.95 -0.48 -5.08
N TRP A 63 4.42 -0.62 -3.84
CA TRP A 63 5.83 -0.41 -3.56
C TRP A 63 6.33 -1.17 -2.32
N ASN A 64 7.26 -2.08 -2.52
CA ASN A 64 8.12 -2.57 -1.44
C ASN A 64 9.18 -1.49 -1.17
N ILE A 65 9.20 -0.91 0.03
CA ILE A 65 10.06 0.22 0.39
C ILE A 65 11.38 -0.18 1.06
N TRP A 66 11.68 -1.48 1.06
CA TRP A 66 12.91 -2.06 1.56
C TRP A 66 13.23 -1.69 3.03
N HIS A 67 12.81 -2.53 3.94
CA HIS A 67 13.04 -2.37 5.38
C HIS A 67 12.67 -0.99 5.93
N GLY A 68 11.45 -0.54 5.61
CA GLY A 68 10.92 0.74 6.07
C GLY A 68 11.58 1.96 5.41
N GLY A 69 12.26 1.78 4.28
CA GLY A 69 13.05 2.83 3.64
C GLY A 69 14.36 3.17 4.38
N ILE A 70 14.62 2.54 5.52
CA ILE A 70 15.78 2.85 6.37
C ILE A 70 17.06 2.23 5.81
N HIS A 71 16.96 1.08 5.16
CA HIS A 71 18.13 0.34 4.70
C HIS A 71 18.99 1.11 3.68
N TRP A 72 18.32 1.81 2.77
CA TRP A 72 19.02 2.70 1.83
C TRP A 72 19.70 3.86 2.52
N SER A 73 19.03 4.48 3.47
CA SER A 73 19.57 5.60 4.27
C SER A 73 20.87 5.23 4.96
N LEU A 74 20.94 4.05 5.56
CA LEU A 74 22.14 3.58 6.25
C LEU A 74 23.33 3.34 5.31
N LYS A 75 23.08 3.05 4.02
CA LYS A 75 24.13 2.74 3.04
C LYS A 75 24.62 3.94 2.24
N LYS A 76 23.75 4.91 1.97
CA LYS A 76 24.01 5.96 0.99
C LYS A 76 23.85 7.39 1.51
N ASP A 77 22.73 7.70 2.17
CA ASP A 77 22.28 9.08 2.35
C ASP A 77 21.93 9.46 3.78
N GLY A 78 22.14 8.58 4.74
CA GLY A 78 21.66 8.81 6.09
C GLY A 78 20.15 8.59 6.20
N TRP A 79 19.42 9.54 6.79
CA TRP A 79 18.06 9.32 7.30
C TRP A 79 16.92 9.72 6.38
N ASP A 80 17.21 10.27 5.21
CA ASP A 80 16.18 10.96 4.40
C ASP A 80 15.45 10.07 3.40
N SER A 81 15.73 8.76 3.33
CA SER A 81 15.06 7.87 2.36
C SER A 81 13.55 7.81 2.54
N ARG A 82 13.06 7.88 3.78
CA ARG A 82 11.61 7.94 4.05
C ARG A 82 10.99 9.20 3.48
N MET A 83 11.67 10.33 3.58
CA MET A 83 11.22 11.59 2.99
C MET A 83 11.24 11.55 1.46
N ARG A 84 12.18 10.82 0.84
CA ARG A 84 12.14 10.57 -0.61
C ARG A 84 10.94 9.72 -1.02
N ILE A 85 10.58 8.73 -0.22
CA ILE A 85 9.36 7.95 -0.44
C ILE A 85 8.14 8.89 -0.42
N VAL A 86 8.05 9.76 0.58
CA VAL A 86 7.00 10.78 0.69
C VAL A 86 7.00 11.70 -0.54
N GLU A 87 8.17 12.21 -0.94
CA GLU A 87 8.34 13.07 -2.12
C GLU A 87 7.82 12.39 -3.39
N ILE A 88 8.25 11.15 -3.65
CA ILE A 88 7.84 10.39 -4.84
C ILE A 88 6.33 10.16 -4.86
N ILE A 89 5.74 9.71 -3.74
CA ILE A 89 4.29 9.48 -3.63
C ILE A 89 3.52 10.79 -3.88
N LYS A 90 4.00 11.89 -3.33
CA LYS A 90 3.39 13.21 -3.47
C LYS A 90 3.48 13.73 -4.90
N GLU A 91 4.64 13.64 -5.54
CA GLU A 91 4.83 14.11 -6.92
C GLU A 91 4.09 13.26 -7.94
N LYS A 92 4.00 11.95 -7.70
CA LYS A 92 3.16 11.05 -8.51
C LYS A 92 1.68 11.19 -8.21
N ASN A 93 1.32 11.99 -7.21
CA ASN A 93 -0.05 12.30 -6.81
C ASN A 93 -0.90 11.04 -6.53
N LEU A 94 -0.29 10.02 -5.93
CA LEU A 94 -0.96 8.75 -5.68
C LEU A 94 -2.09 8.91 -4.66
N ASP A 95 -3.20 8.26 -4.92
CA ASP A 95 -4.38 8.28 -4.06
C ASP A 95 -4.37 7.16 -3.02
N ILE A 96 -3.94 5.97 -3.45
CA ILE A 96 -3.82 4.77 -2.62
C ILE A 96 -2.46 4.15 -2.89
N VAL A 97 -1.72 3.79 -1.84
CA VAL A 97 -0.45 3.08 -2.00
C VAL A 97 -0.43 1.81 -1.14
N LEU A 98 -0.15 0.69 -1.81
CA LEU A 98 0.04 -0.62 -1.21
C LEU A 98 1.52 -0.77 -0.92
N LEU A 99 1.90 -0.71 0.35
CA LEU A 99 3.29 -0.71 0.79
C LEU A 99 3.68 -2.05 1.41
N GLN A 100 4.89 -2.49 1.11
CA GLN A 100 5.48 -3.69 1.70
C GLN A 100 6.81 -3.32 2.37
N GLU A 101 7.22 -4.15 3.32
CA GLU A 101 8.39 -3.94 4.18
C GLU A 101 8.39 -2.58 4.90
N THR A 102 7.20 -2.16 5.32
CA THR A 102 7.03 -0.84 5.95
C THR A 102 7.56 -0.80 7.37
N TYR A 103 7.51 -1.92 8.06
CA TYR A 103 7.88 -2.03 9.48
C TYR A 103 7.33 -0.85 10.28
N SER A 104 8.08 0.02 10.84
CA SER A 104 7.57 1.18 11.60
C SER A 104 7.60 2.49 10.83
N SER A 105 7.59 2.46 9.50
CA SER A 105 7.68 3.68 8.66
C SER A 105 6.39 4.05 7.95
N GLY A 106 5.41 3.13 7.87
CA GLY A 106 4.16 3.38 7.14
C GLY A 106 3.33 4.51 7.72
N ASP A 107 3.23 4.60 9.03
CA ASP A 107 2.55 5.66 9.76
C ASP A 107 3.23 7.03 9.58
N PHE A 108 4.56 7.05 9.62
CA PHE A 108 5.35 8.25 9.35
C PHE A 108 5.08 8.78 7.93
N ILE A 109 5.16 7.90 6.91
CA ILE A 109 4.92 8.27 5.52
C ILE A 109 3.48 8.80 5.34
N ALA A 110 2.50 8.13 5.93
CA ALA A 110 1.10 8.57 5.87
C ALA A 110 0.89 9.93 6.56
N ALA A 111 1.54 10.15 7.71
CA ALA A 111 1.43 11.40 8.46
C ALA A 111 2.02 12.58 7.67
N GLU A 112 3.17 12.41 7.02
CA GLU A 112 3.80 13.45 6.19
C GLU A 112 2.96 13.79 4.95
N LEU A 113 2.23 12.81 4.41
CA LEU A 113 1.32 13.00 3.28
C LEU A 113 -0.06 13.54 3.71
N GLY A 114 -0.41 13.44 5.00
CA GLY A 114 -1.77 13.71 5.48
C GLY A 114 -2.77 12.63 5.04
N TYR A 115 -2.33 11.39 4.88
CA TYR A 115 -3.13 10.25 4.42
C TYR A 115 -3.63 9.42 5.59
N TYR A 116 -4.73 8.70 5.35
CA TYR A 116 -5.19 7.62 6.23
C TYR A 116 -4.21 6.44 6.12
N PHE A 117 -4.06 5.72 7.22
CA PHE A 117 -3.08 4.65 7.36
C PHE A 117 -3.71 3.42 8.02
N THR A 118 -3.29 2.26 7.57
CA THR A 118 -3.46 1.00 8.29
C THR A 118 -2.26 0.08 8.05
N THR A 119 -2.02 -0.76 9.03
CA THR A 119 -1.01 -1.81 8.97
C THR A 119 -1.53 -3.04 9.71
N THR A 120 -0.79 -4.12 9.66
CA THR A 120 -1.03 -5.29 10.49
C THR A 120 -0.47 -5.05 11.88
N SER A 121 -1.24 -5.45 12.91
CA SER A 121 -0.90 -5.20 14.31
C SER A 121 -0.02 -6.30 14.94
N ASP A 122 0.41 -7.28 14.15
CA ASP A 122 1.27 -8.33 14.67
C ASP A 122 2.67 -7.80 14.94
N TRP A 123 2.96 -7.60 16.22
CA TRP A 123 4.26 -7.30 16.77
C TRP A 123 4.97 -8.59 17.18
N ASP A 124 5.13 -9.52 16.29
CA ASP A 124 6.15 -10.53 16.54
C ASP A 124 7.52 -9.89 16.23
N TYR A 125 8.24 -9.53 17.27
CA TYR A 125 9.61 -9.03 17.18
C TYR A 125 10.52 -9.93 16.33
N LYS A 126 10.23 -11.23 16.32
CA LYS A 126 10.93 -12.23 15.53
C LYS A 126 10.70 -12.06 14.02
N TYR A 127 9.52 -11.60 13.61
CA TYR A 127 9.11 -11.44 12.22
C TYR A 127 8.98 -9.98 11.78
N GLN A 128 9.49 -9.05 12.58
CA GLN A 128 9.47 -7.62 12.23
C GLN A 128 8.06 -7.13 11.91
N GLY A 129 7.16 -7.17 12.88
CA GLY A 129 5.75 -6.81 12.72
C GLY A 129 5.49 -5.53 11.94
N ALA A 130 4.26 -5.34 11.50
CA ALA A 130 3.85 -4.24 10.62
C ALA A 130 4.57 -4.22 9.25
N ASN A 131 4.86 -5.40 8.70
CA ASN A 131 5.51 -5.54 7.39
C ASN A 131 4.72 -4.90 6.25
N ILE A 132 3.39 -4.87 6.35
CA ILE A 132 2.49 -4.48 5.28
C ILE A 132 1.62 -3.31 5.72
N SER A 133 1.48 -2.32 4.84
CA SER A 133 0.63 -1.17 5.08
C SER A 133 -0.17 -0.79 3.84
N VAL A 134 -1.29 -0.12 4.07
CA VAL A 134 -2.02 0.64 3.06
C VAL A 134 -2.14 2.07 3.55
N ILE A 135 -1.74 3.00 2.70
CA ILE A 135 -1.99 4.43 2.91
C ILE A 135 -2.96 4.94 1.86
N SER A 136 -3.81 5.86 2.23
CA SER A 136 -4.86 6.38 1.34
C SER A 136 -5.15 7.85 1.61
N ARG A 137 -5.30 8.62 0.55
CA ARG A 137 -5.85 9.98 0.60
C ARG A 137 -7.29 9.98 1.13
N TYR A 138 -8.01 8.89 0.91
CA TYR A 138 -9.42 8.73 1.22
C TYR A 138 -9.65 7.93 2.51
N PRO A 139 -10.78 8.13 3.22
CA PRO A 139 -11.07 7.46 4.48
C PRO A 139 -11.11 5.93 4.35
N ILE A 140 -10.36 5.24 5.20
CA ILE A 140 -10.43 3.80 5.41
C ILE A 140 -11.63 3.50 6.31
N LYS A 141 -12.54 2.63 5.85
CA LYS A 141 -13.79 2.28 6.55
C LYS A 141 -13.73 0.93 7.24
N GLU A 142 -12.95 0.02 6.70
CA GLU A 142 -12.92 -1.36 7.17
C GLU A 142 -11.54 -1.94 6.93
N VAL A 143 -11.05 -2.72 7.88
CA VAL A 143 -9.77 -3.44 7.78
C VAL A 143 -10.06 -4.94 7.93
N ARG A 144 -9.42 -5.76 7.11
CA ARG A 144 -9.50 -7.22 7.16
C ARG A 144 -8.12 -7.84 7.02
N VAL A 145 -7.82 -8.73 7.94
CA VAL A 145 -6.59 -9.54 7.97
C VAL A 145 -7.02 -10.98 8.21
N ALA A 146 -6.52 -11.93 7.43
CA ALA A 146 -6.73 -13.34 7.71
C ALA A 146 -5.81 -13.79 8.85
N GLU A 147 -6.34 -14.53 9.80
CA GLU A 147 -5.55 -15.08 10.91
C GLU A 147 -4.31 -15.83 10.40
N GLU A 148 -3.21 -15.68 11.11
CA GLU A 148 -1.89 -16.27 10.79
C GLU A 148 -1.33 -15.85 9.42
N THR A 149 -1.81 -14.72 8.87
CA THR A 149 -1.29 -14.13 7.63
C THR A 149 -1.02 -12.63 7.78
N GLU A 150 -0.95 -12.14 8.99
CA GLU A 150 -0.77 -10.73 9.33
C GLU A 150 0.50 -10.14 8.72
N PHE A 151 1.53 -10.98 8.58
CA PHE A 151 2.79 -10.62 7.93
C PHE A 151 2.68 -10.51 6.40
N ASN A 152 1.66 -11.13 5.80
CA ASN A 152 1.57 -11.32 4.35
C ASN A 152 0.47 -10.50 3.67
N ASN A 153 -0.57 -10.09 4.39
CA ASN A 153 -1.71 -9.42 3.78
C ASN A 153 -2.43 -8.49 4.74
N VAL A 154 -2.81 -7.32 4.23
CA VAL A 154 -3.83 -6.46 4.82
C VAL A 154 -4.76 -5.95 3.73
N ALA A 155 -6.05 -6.03 3.97
CA ALA A 155 -7.09 -5.54 3.07
C ALA A 155 -7.88 -4.42 3.74
N VAL A 156 -8.15 -3.36 3.00
CA VAL A 156 -8.94 -2.22 3.47
C VAL A 156 -10.05 -1.89 2.50
N LYS A 157 -11.19 -1.49 3.04
CA LYS A 157 -12.27 -0.88 2.27
C LYS A 157 -12.14 0.64 2.41
N ILE A 158 -12.06 1.33 1.30
CA ILE A 158 -11.82 2.77 1.22
C ILE A 158 -13.01 3.44 0.56
N SER A 159 -13.56 4.50 1.18
CA SER A 159 -14.54 5.36 0.54
C SER A 159 -13.83 6.42 -0.30
N ILE A 160 -13.75 6.19 -1.61
CA ILE A 160 -13.06 7.10 -2.55
C ILE A 160 -13.93 8.28 -2.96
N SER A 161 -15.26 8.17 -2.80
CA SER A 161 -16.21 9.27 -2.94
C SER A 161 -17.41 9.04 -2.01
N LYS A 162 -18.43 9.88 -2.08
CA LYS A 162 -19.68 9.69 -1.31
C LYS A 162 -20.47 8.46 -1.74
N THR A 163 -20.27 7.99 -2.98
CA THR A 163 -21.03 6.90 -3.60
C THR A 163 -20.18 5.72 -4.04
N GLN A 164 -18.85 5.83 -3.97
CA GLN A 164 -17.93 4.82 -4.48
C GLN A 164 -17.00 4.33 -3.39
N GLU A 165 -16.87 3.03 -3.31
CA GLU A 165 -15.92 2.35 -2.44
C GLU A 165 -15.05 1.39 -3.26
N VAL A 166 -13.85 1.09 -2.75
CA VAL A 166 -12.95 0.07 -3.31
C VAL A 166 -12.33 -0.75 -2.20
N TRP A 167 -11.99 -2.00 -2.50
CA TRP A 167 -11.06 -2.79 -1.69
C TRP A 167 -9.64 -2.58 -2.21
N ALA A 168 -8.71 -2.30 -1.31
CA ALA A 168 -7.28 -2.22 -1.59
C ALA A 168 -6.55 -3.20 -0.67
N MET A 169 -5.74 -4.08 -1.25
CA MET A 169 -5.09 -5.19 -0.56
C MET A 169 -3.60 -5.17 -0.82
N SER A 170 -2.82 -4.93 0.23
CA SER A 170 -1.36 -4.97 0.18
C SER A 170 -0.87 -6.36 0.57
N ASN A 171 0.10 -6.90 -0.18
CA ASN A 171 0.55 -8.29 -0.08
C ASN A 171 2.07 -8.39 -0.11
N TRP A 172 2.61 -9.36 0.64
CA TRP A 172 4.00 -9.78 0.57
C TRP A 172 4.07 -11.31 0.69
N TYR A 173 4.61 -11.99 -0.30
CA TYR A 173 4.63 -13.45 -0.35
C TYR A 173 6.03 -14.04 -0.44
N GLY A 174 6.79 -13.98 0.64
CA GLY A 174 8.01 -14.79 0.83
C GLY A 174 7.76 -16.16 1.42
N MET A 175 6.49 -16.48 1.79
CA MET A 175 6.04 -17.70 2.44
C MET A 175 4.78 -18.23 1.75
N ASN A 176 4.46 -19.53 1.93
CA ASN A 176 3.36 -20.21 1.23
C ASN A 176 1.94 -19.83 1.73
N ASN A 177 1.70 -18.58 2.08
CA ASN A 177 0.41 -18.14 2.65
C ASN A 177 -0.59 -17.61 1.61
N PHE A 178 -0.21 -17.49 0.36
CA PHE A 178 -1.12 -17.00 -0.68
C PHE A 178 -2.46 -17.76 -0.75
N PRO A 179 -2.52 -19.10 -0.73
CA PRO A 179 -3.80 -19.81 -0.77
C PRO A 179 -4.74 -19.43 0.35
N LYS A 180 -4.23 -19.27 1.57
CA LYS A 180 -5.02 -18.89 2.76
C LYS A 180 -5.58 -17.47 2.64
N VAL A 181 -4.75 -16.53 2.20
CA VAL A 181 -5.16 -15.13 1.92
C VAL A 181 -6.21 -15.10 0.81
N PHE A 182 -5.98 -15.83 -0.28
CA PHE A 182 -6.91 -15.90 -1.41
C PHE A 182 -8.28 -16.42 -0.99
N ASP A 183 -8.33 -17.53 -0.25
CA ASP A 183 -9.59 -18.12 0.21
C ASP A 183 -10.34 -17.20 1.18
N PHE A 184 -9.63 -16.52 2.08
CA PHE A 184 -10.22 -15.54 2.99
C PHE A 184 -10.88 -14.37 2.25
N HIS A 185 -10.32 -13.93 1.13
CA HIS A 185 -10.86 -12.82 0.36
C HIS A 185 -11.80 -13.21 -0.78
N LYS A 186 -12.06 -14.50 -0.98
CA LYS A 186 -12.85 -15.02 -2.11
C LYS A 186 -14.25 -14.40 -2.24
N SER A 187 -14.93 -14.11 -1.13
CA SER A 187 -16.23 -13.42 -1.14
C SER A 187 -16.12 -12.00 -1.69
N ARG A 188 -15.01 -11.28 -1.37
CA ARG A 188 -14.75 -9.93 -1.87
C ARG A 188 -14.43 -9.95 -3.36
N PHE A 189 -13.70 -10.97 -3.82
CA PHE A 189 -13.41 -11.17 -5.25
C PHE A 189 -14.68 -11.43 -6.07
N LYS A 190 -15.64 -12.21 -5.52
CA LYS A 190 -16.95 -12.42 -6.13
C LYS A 190 -17.83 -11.17 -6.12
N GLY A 191 -17.68 -10.32 -5.09
CA GLY A 191 -18.41 -9.05 -4.96
C GLY A 191 -17.78 -7.87 -5.69
N SER A 192 -16.73 -8.07 -6.48
CA SER A 192 -15.94 -6.99 -7.10
C SER A 192 -16.71 -6.14 -8.11
N ASP A 193 -17.81 -6.63 -8.68
CA ASP A 193 -18.67 -5.85 -9.55
C ASP A 193 -19.42 -4.73 -8.82
N SER A 194 -19.60 -4.88 -7.50
CA SER A 194 -20.23 -3.87 -6.64
C SER A 194 -19.17 -2.99 -5.94
N ILE A 195 -18.10 -3.61 -5.47
CA ILE A 195 -16.98 -2.91 -4.83
C ILE A 195 -15.68 -3.42 -5.49
N PRO A 196 -15.10 -2.65 -6.42
CA PRO A 196 -13.90 -3.06 -7.12
C PRO A 196 -12.74 -3.37 -6.19
N VAL A 197 -11.85 -4.26 -6.64
CA VAL A 197 -10.73 -4.77 -5.85
C VAL A 197 -9.41 -4.47 -6.52
N PHE A 198 -8.50 -3.86 -5.79
CA PHE A 198 -7.08 -3.79 -6.08
C PHE A 198 -6.34 -4.79 -5.20
N PHE A 199 -5.56 -5.67 -5.80
CA PHE A 199 -4.78 -6.69 -5.13
C PHE A 199 -3.34 -6.60 -5.63
N GLY A 200 -2.46 -6.00 -4.86
CA GLY A 200 -1.09 -5.75 -5.28
C GLY A 200 -0.07 -5.96 -4.17
N GLY A 201 1.20 -6.04 -4.56
CA GLY A 201 2.31 -6.18 -3.64
C GLY A 201 3.51 -6.89 -4.23
N ASP A 202 4.43 -7.25 -3.36
CA ASP A 202 5.59 -8.08 -3.66
C ASP A 202 5.22 -9.56 -3.54
N PHE A 203 5.16 -10.23 -4.67
CA PHE A 203 4.85 -11.67 -4.74
C PHE A 203 6.10 -12.55 -4.62
N ASN A 204 7.30 -11.95 -4.60
CA ASN A 204 8.59 -12.66 -4.61
C ASN A 204 8.69 -13.73 -5.70
N ALA A 205 7.96 -13.56 -6.78
CA ALA A 205 7.90 -14.50 -7.88
C ALA A 205 7.51 -13.83 -9.21
N VAL A 206 8.20 -14.17 -10.27
CA VAL A 206 7.85 -13.74 -11.63
C VAL A 206 6.50 -14.34 -12.03
N PRO A 207 5.54 -13.53 -12.56
CA PRO A 207 4.23 -14.01 -12.97
C PRO A 207 4.30 -15.11 -14.04
N HIS A 208 3.31 -15.99 -14.06
CA HIS A 208 3.22 -17.02 -15.11
C HIS A 208 3.03 -16.41 -16.52
N THR A 209 2.39 -15.24 -16.62
CA THR A 209 2.26 -14.47 -17.87
C THR A 209 3.60 -14.02 -18.45
N ASP A 210 4.62 -13.93 -17.61
CA ASP A 210 5.98 -13.50 -17.97
C ASP A 210 6.95 -14.70 -18.11
N GLY A 211 6.41 -15.92 -18.10
CA GLY A 211 7.21 -17.15 -18.16
C GLY A 211 7.65 -17.67 -16.79
N GLY A 212 7.26 -17.01 -15.70
CA GLY A 212 7.50 -17.48 -14.34
C GLY A 212 6.62 -18.68 -13.96
N LYS A 213 6.85 -19.20 -12.76
CA LYS A 213 6.11 -20.35 -12.22
C LYS A 213 5.21 -19.97 -11.04
N SER A 214 4.89 -18.68 -10.87
CA SER A 214 4.08 -18.21 -9.75
C SER A 214 2.67 -18.79 -9.78
N PRO A 215 2.28 -19.64 -8.82
CA PRO A 215 0.91 -20.15 -8.73
C PRO A 215 -0.06 -19.04 -8.33
N ALA A 216 0.41 -18.03 -7.60
CA ALA A 216 -0.40 -16.89 -7.20
C ALA A 216 -0.89 -16.10 -8.42
N SER A 217 0.00 -15.71 -9.33
CA SER A 217 -0.38 -14.95 -10.52
C SER A 217 -1.35 -15.73 -11.42
N LYS A 218 -1.15 -17.05 -11.57
CA LYS A 218 -2.06 -17.92 -12.32
C LYS A 218 -3.45 -17.91 -11.69
N LYS A 219 -3.53 -18.09 -10.37
CA LYS A 219 -4.77 -18.12 -9.63
C LYS A 219 -5.54 -16.79 -9.69
N MET A 220 -4.83 -15.66 -9.64
CA MET A 220 -5.44 -14.34 -9.78
C MET A 220 -6.09 -14.16 -11.16
N ILE A 221 -5.40 -14.53 -12.24
CA ILE A 221 -5.96 -14.45 -13.60
C ILE A 221 -7.16 -15.40 -13.78
N GLU A 222 -7.06 -16.64 -13.28
CA GLU A 222 -8.17 -17.60 -13.30
C GLU A 222 -9.41 -17.10 -12.54
N GLU A 223 -9.24 -16.32 -11.47
CA GLU A 223 -10.35 -15.67 -10.74
C GLU A 223 -10.91 -14.45 -11.48
N GLY A 224 -10.35 -14.05 -12.61
CA GLY A 224 -10.80 -12.95 -13.44
C GLY A 224 -10.20 -11.58 -13.07
N PHE A 225 -9.09 -11.57 -12.36
CA PHE A 225 -8.29 -10.36 -12.19
C PHE A 225 -7.50 -10.03 -13.45
N ILE A 226 -7.23 -8.76 -13.64
CA ILE A 226 -6.41 -8.23 -14.73
C ILE A 226 -5.11 -7.71 -14.13
N ASP A 227 -3.97 -8.15 -14.67
CA ASP A 227 -2.66 -7.60 -14.35
C ASP A 227 -2.53 -6.21 -15.00
N ALA A 228 -2.39 -5.17 -14.19
CA ALA A 228 -2.41 -3.78 -14.67
C ALA A 228 -1.24 -3.49 -15.62
N TYR A 229 -0.05 -4.04 -15.38
CA TYR A 229 1.09 -3.83 -16.26
C TYR A 229 0.93 -4.59 -17.58
N ARG A 230 0.56 -5.88 -17.54
CA ARG A 230 0.39 -6.69 -18.75
C ARG A 230 -0.82 -6.30 -19.59
N ASN A 231 -1.83 -5.70 -18.97
CA ASN A 231 -2.94 -5.09 -19.70
C ASN A 231 -2.48 -3.95 -20.64
N MET A 232 -1.52 -3.15 -20.19
CA MET A 232 -0.96 -2.06 -20.99
C MET A 232 0.18 -2.52 -21.91
N TYR A 233 0.97 -3.50 -21.47
CA TYR A 233 2.19 -3.95 -22.14
C TYR A 233 2.23 -5.47 -22.28
N PRO A 234 1.46 -6.05 -23.21
CA PRO A 234 1.33 -7.51 -23.35
C PRO A 234 2.61 -8.18 -23.90
N ASP A 235 3.44 -7.47 -24.64
CA ASP A 235 4.71 -8.00 -25.16
C ASP A 235 5.80 -7.99 -24.09
N VAL A 236 6.02 -9.16 -23.48
CA VAL A 236 6.98 -9.33 -22.39
C VAL A 236 8.43 -9.04 -22.82
N LYS A 237 8.79 -9.36 -24.06
CA LYS A 237 10.17 -9.16 -24.57
C LYS A 237 10.46 -7.68 -24.78
N LYS A 238 9.49 -6.94 -25.30
CA LYS A 238 9.61 -5.50 -25.54
C LYS A 238 9.48 -4.68 -24.26
N TYR A 239 8.64 -5.14 -23.35
CA TYR A 239 8.31 -4.44 -22.11
C TYR A 239 8.44 -5.39 -20.91
N PRO A 240 9.65 -5.69 -20.44
CA PRO A 240 9.86 -6.62 -19.34
C PRO A 240 9.19 -6.15 -18.05
N GLY A 241 9.20 -4.85 -17.77
CA GLY A 241 8.53 -4.25 -16.62
C GLY A 241 9.16 -4.63 -15.29
N PHE A 242 10.48 -4.72 -15.25
CA PHE A 242 11.22 -5.06 -14.04
C PHE A 242 10.85 -4.17 -12.88
N THR A 243 10.53 -4.78 -11.75
CA THR A 243 10.15 -4.10 -10.50
C THR A 243 11.18 -4.29 -9.39
N HIS A 244 12.28 -4.99 -9.67
CA HIS A 244 13.38 -5.22 -8.75
C HIS A 244 14.73 -5.05 -9.45
N LYS A 245 15.75 -4.64 -8.69
CA LYS A 245 17.13 -4.37 -9.19
C LYS A 245 17.82 -5.58 -9.86
N GLU A 246 17.32 -6.78 -9.66
CA GLU A 246 17.84 -7.99 -10.26
C GLU A 246 17.16 -8.34 -11.61
N ASP A 247 16.57 -7.35 -12.27
CA ASP A 247 15.85 -7.52 -13.53
C ASP A 247 14.70 -8.55 -13.45
N LEU A 248 13.96 -8.49 -12.34
CA LEU A 248 12.81 -9.32 -12.07
C LEU A 248 11.55 -8.48 -11.96
N ARG A 249 10.42 -8.95 -12.49
CA ARG A 249 9.10 -8.40 -12.21
C ARG A 249 8.44 -9.25 -11.13
N ILE A 250 8.64 -8.92 -9.88
CA ILE A 250 8.13 -9.65 -8.73
C ILE A 250 7.06 -8.89 -7.95
N ASP A 251 6.99 -7.57 -8.15
CA ASP A 251 5.88 -6.76 -7.67
C ASP A 251 4.79 -6.71 -8.74
N GLN A 252 3.53 -6.80 -8.32
CA GLN A 252 2.40 -6.91 -9.23
C GLN A 252 1.20 -6.12 -8.70
N LEU A 253 0.41 -5.54 -9.60
CA LEU A 253 -0.89 -4.97 -9.31
C LEU A 253 -1.96 -5.63 -10.16
N TYR A 254 -2.88 -6.31 -9.50
CA TYR A 254 -4.09 -6.87 -10.09
C TYR A 254 -5.29 -6.03 -9.73
N TYR A 255 -6.24 -5.92 -10.64
CA TYR A 255 -7.52 -5.27 -10.37
C TYR A 255 -8.69 -6.08 -10.93
N LYS A 256 -9.86 -5.95 -10.30
CA LYS A 256 -11.09 -6.62 -10.70
C LYS A 256 -12.30 -5.79 -10.31
N GLY A 257 -13.30 -5.74 -11.18
CA GLY A 257 -14.58 -5.09 -10.94
C GLY A 257 -15.06 -4.26 -12.11
N LYS A 258 -16.40 -4.17 -12.25
CA LYS A 258 -17.03 -3.29 -13.24
C LYS A 258 -16.75 -1.81 -12.91
N GLY A 259 -16.61 -0.99 -13.93
CA GLY A 259 -16.37 0.43 -13.73
C GLY A 259 -14.91 0.82 -13.48
N LEU A 260 -13.97 -0.13 -13.54
CA LEU A 260 -12.55 0.15 -13.55
C LEU A 260 -11.98 -0.02 -14.97
N LYS A 261 -11.36 1.02 -15.50
CA LYS A 261 -10.57 0.95 -16.72
C LYS A 261 -9.14 1.42 -16.43
N ASN A 262 -8.18 0.52 -16.53
CA ASN A 262 -6.78 0.89 -16.44
C ASN A 262 -6.39 1.69 -17.69
N SER A 263 -6.04 2.95 -17.50
CA SER A 263 -5.69 3.87 -18.60
C SER A 263 -4.18 4.11 -18.74
N PHE A 264 -3.42 3.80 -17.69
CA PHE A 264 -1.98 3.98 -17.68
C PHE A 264 -1.33 3.11 -16.61
N THR A 265 -0.14 2.57 -16.89
CA THR A 265 0.72 1.92 -15.89
C THR A 265 2.18 2.18 -16.24
N GLU A 266 2.98 2.54 -15.25
CA GLU A 266 4.43 2.68 -15.37
C GLU A 266 5.15 2.04 -14.19
N VAL A 267 6.43 1.72 -14.38
CA VAL A 267 7.35 1.34 -13.31
C VAL A 267 8.40 2.42 -13.18
N ILE A 268 8.54 2.96 -11.97
CA ILE A 268 9.50 4.03 -11.66
C ILE A 268 10.67 3.40 -10.92
N SER A 269 11.83 3.41 -11.56
CA SER A 269 13.08 2.82 -11.06
C SER A 269 14.17 3.85 -10.78
N THR A 270 13.93 5.11 -11.12
CA THR A 270 14.90 6.20 -10.94
C THR A 270 14.23 7.43 -10.38
N TRP A 271 14.98 8.22 -9.62
CA TRP A 271 14.54 9.51 -9.10
C TRP A 271 15.71 10.48 -9.03
N PRO A 272 15.52 11.79 -9.25
CA PRO A 272 16.64 12.76 -9.29
C PRO A 272 17.52 12.77 -8.05
N SER A 273 16.91 12.64 -6.86
CA SER A 273 17.62 12.59 -5.58
C SER A 273 18.11 11.19 -5.19
N GLY A 274 18.00 10.20 -6.07
CA GLY A 274 18.29 8.78 -5.83
C GLY A 274 17.02 8.00 -5.47
N PHE A 275 16.89 6.79 -6.01
CA PHE A 275 15.73 5.93 -5.75
C PHE A 275 15.90 5.17 -4.42
N PRO A 276 14.93 5.21 -3.49
CA PRO A 276 15.15 4.83 -2.09
C PRO A 276 14.90 3.35 -1.77
N SER A 277 14.66 2.51 -2.76
CA SER A 277 14.41 1.07 -2.57
C SER A 277 15.15 0.25 -3.62
N ASP A 278 15.30 -1.05 -3.37
CA ASP A 278 15.73 -2.04 -4.36
C ASP A 278 14.55 -2.62 -5.17
N HIS A 279 13.32 -2.36 -4.74
CA HIS A 279 12.13 -2.56 -5.56
C HIS A 279 11.65 -1.24 -6.16
N PHE A 280 11.07 -1.32 -7.35
CA PHE A 280 10.61 -0.17 -8.11
C PHE A 280 9.11 0.04 -7.94
N LEU A 281 8.70 1.31 -7.90
CA LEU A 281 7.30 1.70 -7.70
C LEU A 281 6.47 1.44 -8.96
N ILE A 282 5.42 0.66 -8.84
CA ILE A 282 4.37 0.55 -9.86
C ILE A 282 3.37 1.68 -9.62
N VAL A 283 3.08 2.45 -10.67
CA VAL A 283 2.01 3.46 -10.68
C VAL A 283 0.99 3.08 -11.74
N SER A 284 -0.28 2.98 -11.35
CA SER A 284 -1.38 2.70 -12.28
C SER A 284 -2.51 3.72 -12.11
N LYS A 285 -3.02 4.23 -13.24
CA LYS A 285 -4.15 5.15 -13.29
C LYS A 285 -5.40 4.44 -13.78
N PHE A 286 -6.48 4.66 -13.08
CA PHE A 286 -7.78 4.06 -13.38
C PHE A 286 -8.82 5.14 -13.64
N GLU A 287 -9.53 5.02 -14.75
CA GLU A 287 -10.78 5.73 -14.98
C GLU A 287 -11.91 4.97 -14.28
N LEU A 288 -12.76 5.70 -13.59
CA LEU A 288 -13.91 5.17 -12.85
C LEU A 288 -15.19 5.54 -13.59
N THR A 289 -15.94 4.55 -14.05
CA THR A 289 -17.27 4.78 -14.61
C THR A 289 -18.35 4.64 -13.54
N THR A 290 -19.33 5.52 -13.56
CA THR A 290 -20.49 5.41 -12.67
C THR A 290 -21.51 4.42 -13.22
N SER A 291 -22.34 3.84 -12.35
CA SER A 291 -23.43 2.94 -12.76
C SER A 291 -24.45 3.61 -13.70
N GLU A 292 -24.57 4.93 -13.65
CA GLU A 292 -25.44 5.72 -14.53
C GLU A 292 -24.91 5.74 -15.98
N GLU A 293 -23.58 5.75 -16.18
CA GLU A 293 -22.98 5.73 -17.52
C GLU A 293 -23.02 4.33 -18.17
N ASN A 294 -23.02 3.26 -17.34
CA ASN A 294 -23.13 1.88 -17.84
C ASN A 294 -24.55 1.54 -18.33
N GLY A 295 -25.59 2.23 -17.86
CA GLY A 295 -26.98 2.04 -18.31
C GLY A 295 -27.27 2.64 -19.68
N MET A 296 -26.58 3.71 -20.09
CA MET A 296 -26.81 4.39 -21.37
C MET A 296 -26.15 3.71 -22.58
N ASN A 297 -25.22 2.78 -22.36
CA ASN A 297 -24.52 2.09 -23.47
C ASN A 297 -25.18 0.75 -23.86
N ILE A 298 -26.31 0.38 -23.27
CA ILE A 298 -27.02 -0.87 -23.59
C ILE A 298 -28.19 -0.61 -24.57
N GLU A 299 -28.53 0.65 -24.85
CA GLU A 299 -29.62 1.04 -25.76
C GLU A 299 -29.15 1.72 -27.05
N LYS A 300 -28.07 1.27 -27.64
CA LYS A 300 -27.69 1.69 -29.01
C LYS A 300 -27.28 0.51 -29.87
#